data_e0c1eaa3ef21e960561181c3a9eadb26
#
_entry.id   e0c1eaa3ef21e960561181c3a9eadb26
#
_cell.length_a   1.000
_cell.length_b   1.000
_cell.length_c   1.000
_cell.angle_alpha   90.00
_cell.angle_beta   90.00
_cell.angle_gamma   90.00
#
_symmetry.space_group_name_H-M   'P 1'
#
loop_
_entity.id
_entity.type
_entity.pdbx_description
1 polymer ?
#
loop_
_entity_poly.entity_id
_entity_poly.type
_entity_poly.pdbx_seq_one_letter_code
_entity_poly.pdbx_strand_id
1 'polypeptide(L)'
;IPGSLVGSEMCIRDSNKDKDGLSFDVVCPSMPGYGFSDKPSQKGYDSKKIAEINHELMTALGYKKYLVQGGDWGSTVSKWSAELFPNEVLGLHLNLVIAFPPEKDDPMEGVTDQEKVLLGRYAKYLELGSGYFEIQRTKPQTLGYSLNDSPVGLAGWIIEKFHSWTDDEKDKLIVSLEDVLSIVSLYWFSESITSSMRLYNENGREGFSKSKVEVPTGCALFKNEIMLPPKAWAEEIYN
;
A
#
# COMPACT_ATOMS: atom_id res chain seq x y z
N ILE A 1 -13.61 14.59 8.20
CA ILE A 1 -12.60 13.54 8.45
C ILE A 1 -13.28 12.22 8.18
N PRO A 2 -12.78 11.36 7.28
CA PRO A 2 -13.37 10.04 7.08
C PRO A 2 -13.34 9.28 8.41
N GLY A 3 -14.47 8.68 8.81
CA GLY A 3 -14.61 7.96 10.07
C GLY A 3 -13.62 6.81 10.26
N SER A 4 -13.06 6.28 9.17
CA SER A 4 -12.04 5.23 9.21
C SER A 4 -10.69 5.69 9.77
N LEU A 5 -10.27 6.93 9.51
CA LEU A 5 -9.04 7.48 10.11
C LEU A 5 -9.25 7.79 11.60
N VAL A 6 -10.38 8.37 11.94
CA VAL A 6 -10.74 8.65 13.35
C VAL A 6 -10.94 7.36 14.12
N GLY A 7 -11.57 6.35 13.53
CA GLY A 7 -11.75 5.04 14.15
C GLY A 7 -10.42 4.31 14.42
N SER A 8 -9.50 4.32 13.46
CA SER A 8 -8.17 3.72 13.62
C SER A 8 -7.35 4.43 14.68
N GLU A 9 -7.32 5.76 14.65
CA GLU A 9 -6.59 6.56 15.63
C GLU A 9 -7.18 6.40 17.03
N MET A 10 -8.49 6.47 17.20
CA MET A 10 -9.14 6.31 18.50
C MET A 10 -8.96 4.90 19.06
N CYS A 11 -9.14 3.86 18.23
CA CYS A 11 -8.99 2.49 18.70
C CYS A 11 -7.55 2.15 19.08
N ILE A 12 -6.55 2.73 18.44
CA ILE A 12 -5.14 2.46 18.73
C ILE A 12 -4.64 3.30 19.90
N ARG A 13 -5.06 4.57 19.99
CA ARG A 13 -4.60 5.50 21.07
C ARG A 13 -5.23 5.23 22.42
N ASP A 14 -6.54 4.92 22.46
CA ASP A 14 -7.28 4.93 23.72
C ASP A 14 -7.57 3.56 24.32
N SER A 15 -7.49 2.47 23.56
CA SER A 15 -7.98 1.18 24.01
C SER A 15 -6.94 0.07 24.09
N ASN A 16 -5.74 0.24 23.55
CA ASN A 16 -4.76 -0.83 23.55
C ASN A 16 -3.49 -0.47 24.30
N LYS A 17 -3.63 -0.37 25.62
CA LYS A 17 -2.55 -0.91 26.44
C LYS A 17 -2.65 -2.42 26.28
N ASP A 18 -1.63 -3.03 25.64
CA ASP A 18 -1.51 -4.47 25.69
C ASP A 18 -1.44 -4.94 27.16
N LYS A 19 -1.40 -6.25 27.37
CA LYS A 19 -1.30 -6.82 28.71
C LYS A 19 -0.07 -6.32 29.49
N ASP A 20 0.94 -5.81 28.80
CA ASP A 20 2.19 -5.28 29.33
C ASP A 20 2.21 -3.74 29.42
N GLY A 21 1.11 -3.08 29.07
CA GLY A 21 0.95 -1.62 29.19
C GLY A 21 1.62 -0.83 28.05
N LEU A 22 2.02 -1.48 26.95
CA LEU A 22 2.58 -0.81 25.77
C LEU A 22 1.49 -0.03 25.03
N SER A 23 1.80 1.21 24.69
CA SER A 23 0.98 2.05 23.81
C SER A 23 1.87 2.71 22.75
N PHE A 24 1.28 3.03 21.61
CA PHE A 24 1.99 3.66 20.51
C PHE A 24 1.34 4.99 20.14
N ASP A 25 2.15 6.00 19.87
CA ASP A 25 1.71 7.12 19.07
C ASP A 25 1.62 6.65 17.61
N VAL A 26 0.51 6.97 16.93
CA VAL A 26 0.30 6.57 15.55
C VAL A 26 0.35 7.81 14.66
N VAL A 27 1.26 7.79 13.67
CA VAL A 27 1.40 8.84 12.67
C VAL A 27 0.98 8.27 11.32
N CYS A 28 -0.15 8.75 10.78
CA CYS A 28 -0.73 8.30 9.52
C CYS A 28 -0.79 9.45 8.51
N PRO A 29 0.31 9.80 7.84
CA PRO A 29 0.31 10.87 6.84
C PRO A 29 -0.43 10.42 5.58
N SER A 30 -1.23 11.32 4.99
CA SER A 30 -1.64 11.13 3.60
C SER A 30 -0.40 11.23 2.71
N MET A 31 -0.23 10.29 1.79
CA MET A 31 0.89 10.36 0.84
C MET A 31 0.80 11.61 -0.03
N PRO A 32 1.94 12.20 -0.46
CA PRO A 32 1.94 13.31 -1.41
C PRO A 32 1.08 13.01 -2.64
N GLY A 33 0.13 13.90 -2.95
CA GLY A 33 -0.82 13.73 -4.03
C GLY A 33 -2.10 13.00 -3.67
N TYR A 34 -2.26 12.55 -2.41
CA TYR A 34 -3.46 11.88 -1.89
C TYR A 34 -4.13 12.70 -0.79
N GLY A 35 -5.44 12.57 -0.71
CA GLY A 35 -6.24 13.10 0.39
C GLY A 35 -5.98 14.58 0.66
N PHE A 36 -5.50 14.88 1.86
CA PHE A 36 -5.27 16.26 2.32
C PHE A 36 -3.82 16.74 2.15
N SER A 37 -2.92 15.87 1.67
CA SER A 37 -1.54 16.28 1.37
C SER A 37 -1.44 17.05 0.07
N ASP A 38 -0.43 17.92 -0.01
CA ASP A 38 -0.14 18.69 -1.22
C ASP A 38 0.12 17.78 -2.42
N LYS A 39 -0.26 18.28 -3.59
CA LYS A 39 -0.05 17.59 -4.86
C LYS A 39 1.33 17.98 -5.41
N PRO A 40 2.24 17.02 -5.61
CA PRO A 40 3.54 17.31 -6.19
C PRO A 40 3.43 17.98 -7.56
N SER A 41 4.13 19.07 -7.73
CA SER A 41 4.24 19.80 -9.01
C SER A 41 5.46 19.37 -9.84
N GLN A 42 6.33 18.54 -9.27
CA GLN A 42 7.56 18.05 -9.89
C GLN A 42 7.55 16.52 -9.95
N LYS A 43 8.38 15.95 -10.80
CA LYS A 43 8.64 14.50 -10.86
C LYS A 43 9.51 14.04 -9.70
N GLY A 44 9.55 12.72 -9.47
CA GLY A 44 10.41 12.09 -8.48
C GLY A 44 9.74 11.78 -7.14
N TYR A 45 8.41 11.87 -7.05
CA TYR A 45 7.66 11.49 -5.85
C TYR A 45 7.23 10.02 -5.94
N ASP A 46 8.22 9.14 -6.01
CA ASP A 46 8.06 7.68 -5.93
C ASP A 46 7.98 7.20 -4.47
N SER A 47 7.86 5.90 -4.28
CA SER A 47 7.77 5.28 -2.93
C SER A 47 9.03 5.54 -2.09
N LYS A 48 10.20 5.63 -2.72
CA LYS A 48 11.47 5.95 -2.03
C LYS A 48 11.44 7.37 -1.50
N LYS A 49 11.04 8.33 -2.35
CA LYS A 49 10.94 9.75 -1.93
C LYS A 49 9.90 9.95 -0.84
N ILE A 50 8.78 9.21 -0.89
CA ILE A 50 7.77 9.25 0.17
C ILE A 50 8.33 8.70 1.49
N ALA A 51 9.14 7.63 1.45
CA ALA A 51 9.82 7.12 2.63
C ALA A 51 10.76 8.15 3.27
N GLU A 52 11.53 8.89 2.45
CA GLU A 52 12.37 10.01 2.92
C GLU A 52 11.54 11.10 3.60
N ILE A 53 10.43 11.52 2.98
CA ILE A 53 9.52 12.54 3.54
C ILE A 53 8.92 12.07 4.88
N ASN A 54 8.50 10.80 4.96
CA ASN A 54 7.96 10.23 6.20
C ASN A 54 9.02 10.19 7.30
N HIS A 55 10.27 9.89 6.98
CA HIS A 55 11.38 9.94 7.93
C HIS A 55 11.64 11.38 8.42
N GLU A 56 11.65 12.35 7.51
CA GLU A 56 11.78 13.77 7.88
C GLU A 56 10.63 14.21 8.80
N LEU A 57 9.39 13.76 8.53
CA LEU A 57 8.23 14.02 9.37
C LEU A 57 8.42 13.43 10.78
N MET A 58 8.81 12.15 10.88
CA MET A 58 9.07 11.51 12.18
C MET A 58 10.15 12.25 12.98
N THR A 59 11.21 12.67 12.30
CA THR A 59 12.28 13.47 12.89
C THR A 59 11.78 14.83 13.38
N ALA A 60 10.98 15.54 12.59
CA ALA A 60 10.38 16.83 12.95
C ALA A 60 9.41 16.71 14.14
N LEU A 61 8.72 15.58 14.28
CA LEU A 61 7.87 15.26 15.43
C LEU A 61 8.67 14.83 16.68
N GLY A 62 9.99 14.66 16.55
CA GLY A 62 10.89 14.32 17.68
C GLY A 62 11.09 12.82 17.89
N TYR A 63 10.56 11.96 17.01
CA TYR A 63 10.74 10.51 17.11
C TYR A 63 12.11 10.11 16.56
N LYS A 64 12.96 9.59 17.41
CA LYS A 64 14.30 9.08 17.03
C LYS A 64 14.26 7.64 16.55
N LYS A 65 13.26 6.88 16.98
CA LYS A 65 13.06 5.48 16.63
C LYS A 65 11.57 5.21 16.51
N TYR A 66 11.19 4.40 15.54
CA TYR A 66 9.79 4.09 15.25
C TYR A 66 9.64 2.75 14.55
N LEU A 67 8.44 2.23 14.54
CA LEU A 67 8.04 1.09 13.71
C LEU A 67 7.37 1.62 12.45
N VAL A 68 7.46 0.87 11.35
CA VAL A 68 6.74 1.19 10.12
C VAL A 68 5.78 0.08 9.75
N GLN A 69 4.60 0.47 9.27
CA GLN A 69 3.56 -0.45 8.83
C GLN A 69 3.04 0.00 7.47
N GLY A 70 2.79 -0.96 6.58
CA GLY A 70 2.22 -0.65 5.28
C GLY A 70 1.52 -1.81 4.61
N GLY A 71 0.53 -1.44 3.79
CA GLY A 71 -0.16 -2.29 2.82
C GLY A 71 -0.24 -1.56 1.50
N ASP A 72 -0.52 -2.23 0.39
CA ASP A 72 -0.55 -1.64 -0.94
C ASP A 72 0.74 -0.83 -1.23
N TRP A 73 0.64 0.40 -1.71
CA TRP A 73 1.79 1.31 -1.86
C TRP A 73 2.52 1.59 -0.53
N GLY A 74 1.80 1.54 0.58
CA GLY A 74 2.41 1.65 1.91
C GLY A 74 3.40 0.52 2.19
N SER A 75 3.25 -0.67 1.59
CA SER A 75 4.24 -1.75 1.71
C SER A 75 5.58 -1.36 1.07
N THR A 76 5.55 -0.75 -0.11
CA THR A 76 6.77 -0.29 -0.78
C THR A 76 7.42 0.87 -0.05
N VAL A 77 6.62 1.84 0.41
CA VAL A 77 7.09 2.98 1.20
C VAL A 77 7.72 2.50 2.52
N SER A 78 7.07 1.59 3.25
CA SER A 78 7.58 1.06 4.51
C SER A 78 8.85 0.23 4.31
N LYS A 79 8.93 -0.55 3.22
CA LYS A 79 10.15 -1.27 2.86
C LYS A 79 11.30 -0.31 2.59
N TRP A 80 11.09 0.74 1.79
CA TRP A 80 12.10 1.78 1.57
C TRP A 80 12.52 2.48 2.86
N SER A 81 11.58 2.75 3.78
CA SER A 81 11.91 3.33 5.09
C SER A 81 12.85 2.42 5.88
N ALA A 82 12.59 1.11 5.90
CA ALA A 82 13.43 0.13 6.59
C ALA A 82 14.82 -0.03 5.95
N GLU A 83 14.93 0.09 4.63
CA GLU A 83 16.21 0.03 3.91
C GLU A 83 17.06 1.29 4.09
N LEU A 84 16.43 2.46 3.99
CA LEU A 84 17.14 3.73 4.05
C LEU A 84 17.53 4.14 5.49
N PHE A 85 16.70 3.76 6.47
CA PHE A 85 16.83 4.21 7.86
C PHE A 85 16.85 3.03 8.84
N PRO A 86 17.73 2.01 8.66
CA PRO A 86 17.73 0.81 9.49
C PRO A 86 18.12 1.09 10.96
N ASN A 87 18.75 2.23 11.23
CA ASN A 87 19.08 2.63 12.60
C ASN A 87 17.90 3.26 13.35
N GLU A 88 16.95 3.87 12.64
CA GLU A 88 15.79 4.55 13.18
C GLU A 88 14.54 3.67 13.17
N VAL A 89 14.41 2.81 12.16
CA VAL A 89 13.31 1.85 12.03
C VAL A 89 13.60 0.61 12.87
N LEU A 90 12.81 0.40 13.91
CA LEU A 90 12.94 -0.73 14.83
C LEU A 90 12.37 -2.04 14.29
N GLY A 91 11.46 -1.96 13.34
CA GLY A 91 10.82 -3.11 12.71
C GLY A 91 9.84 -2.68 11.64
N LEU A 92 9.56 -3.61 10.75
CA LEU A 92 8.66 -3.46 9.61
C LEU A 92 7.48 -4.42 9.75
N HIS A 93 6.26 -3.93 9.55
CA HIS A 93 5.07 -4.77 9.46
C HIS A 93 4.38 -4.59 8.12
N LEU A 94 4.10 -5.69 7.42
CA LEU A 94 3.47 -5.67 6.10
C LEU A 94 2.18 -6.50 6.09
N ASN A 95 1.13 -5.98 5.49
CA ASN A 95 -0.08 -6.73 5.17
C ASN A 95 -0.26 -6.99 3.65
N LEU A 96 0.59 -6.42 2.82
CA LEU A 96 0.84 -6.86 1.46
C LEU A 96 2.35 -7.12 1.32
N VAL A 97 2.73 -8.39 1.22
CA VAL A 97 4.13 -8.79 1.06
C VAL A 97 4.47 -8.85 -0.42
N ILE A 98 5.44 -8.05 -0.85
CA ILE A 98 5.89 -8.02 -2.24
C ILE A 98 7.26 -8.70 -2.31
N ALA A 99 7.31 -9.86 -2.95
CA ALA A 99 8.54 -10.58 -3.25
C ALA A 99 8.45 -11.19 -4.64
N PHE A 100 9.56 -11.17 -5.35
CA PHE A 100 9.68 -11.67 -6.72
C PHE A 100 10.60 -12.90 -6.75
N PRO A 101 10.56 -13.70 -7.85
CA PRO A 101 11.46 -14.80 -8.02
C PRO A 101 12.92 -14.37 -7.79
N PRO A 102 13.67 -15.06 -6.93
CA PRO A 102 15.08 -14.78 -6.72
C PRO A 102 15.89 -15.07 -7.98
N GLU A 103 17.01 -14.39 -8.14
CA GLU A 103 17.95 -14.59 -9.25
C GLU A 103 18.83 -15.84 -8.94
N LYS A 104 18.24 -17.03 -9.06
CA LYS A 104 18.87 -18.35 -8.81
C LYS A 104 18.62 -19.26 -10.00
N ASP A 105 19.40 -20.36 -10.10
CA ASP A 105 19.25 -21.38 -11.14
C ASP A 105 17.83 -22.01 -11.12
N ASP A 106 17.30 -22.29 -9.95
CA ASP A 106 15.90 -22.70 -9.75
C ASP A 106 15.18 -21.73 -8.80
N PRO A 107 14.46 -20.73 -9.31
CA PRO A 107 13.68 -19.82 -8.49
C PRO A 107 12.46 -20.47 -7.81
N MET A 108 12.12 -21.71 -8.17
CA MET A 108 11.03 -22.48 -7.55
C MET A 108 11.50 -23.40 -6.45
N GLU A 109 12.81 -23.45 -6.15
CA GLU A 109 13.33 -24.23 -5.04
C GLU A 109 12.68 -23.80 -3.72
N GLY A 110 12.18 -24.78 -2.96
CA GLY A 110 11.50 -24.55 -1.68
C GLY A 110 10.04 -24.05 -1.78
N VAL A 111 9.52 -23.85 -3.00
CA VAL A 111 8.13 -23.44 -3.21
C VAL A 111 7.20 -24.64 -3.12
N THR A 112 6.25 -24.59 -2.19
CA THR A 112 5.25 -25.64 -1.98
C THR A 112 4.17 -25.66 -3.07
N ASP A 113 3.43 -26.77 -3.21
CA ASP A 113 2.33 -26.85 -4.19
C ASP A 113 1.18 -25.90 -3.87
N GLN A 114 0.95 -25.60 -2.59
CA GLN A 114 -0.03 -24.59 -2.21
C GLN A 114 0.39 -23.19 -2.66
N GLU A 115 1.67 -22.84 -2.51
CA GLU A 115 2.20 -21.56 -2.98
C GLU A 115 2.19 -21.45 -4.51
N LYS A 116 2.40 -22.56 -5.23
CA LYS A 116 2.22 -22.57 -6.71
C LYS A 116 0.79 -22.23 -7.12
N VAL A 117 -0.21 -22.70 -6.38
CA VAL A 117 -1.63 -22.32 -6.62
C VAL A 117 -1.81 -20.82 -6.41
N LEU A 118 -1.20 -20.23 -5.36
CA LEU A 118 -1.26 -18.78 -5.10
C LEU A 118 -0.57 -17.98 -6.20
N LEU A 119 0.58 -18.43 -6.68
CA LEU A 119 1.24 -17.84 -7.85
C LEU A 119 0.35 -17.89 -9.10
N GLY A 120 -0.38 -18.98 -9.31
CA GLY A 120 -1.37 -19.09 -10.40
C GLY A 120 -2.51 -18.06 -10.26
N ARG A 121 -2.98 -17.79 -9.04
CA ARG A 121 -3.96 -16.72 -8.77
C ARG A 121 -3.39 -15.34 -9.10
N TYR A 122 -2.16 -15.06 -8.69
CA TYR A 122 -1.48 -13.82 -9.02
C TYR A 122 -1.28 -13.65 -10.53
N ALA A 123 -0.88 -14.68 -11.26
CA ALA A 123 -0.78 -14.66 -12.70
C ALA A 123 -2.13 -14.31 -13.38
N LYS A 124 -3.23 -14.90 -12.89
CA LYS A 124 -4.59 -14.58 -13.37
C LYS A 124 -4.97 -13.11 -13.06
N TYR A 125 -4.60 -12.59 -11.89
CA TYR A 125 -4.80 -11.17 -11.57
C TYR A 125 -4.02 -10.29 -12.55
N LEU A 126 -2.76 -10.60 -12.84
CA LEU A 126 -1.97 -9.83 -13.81
C LEU A 126 -2.60 -9.83 -15.20
N GLU A 127 -3.20 -10.92 -15.62
CA GLU A 127 -3.87 -11.04 -16.92
C GLU A 127 -5.20 -10.26 -16.97
N LEU A 128 -6.05 -10.40 -15.95
CA LEU A 128 -7.45 -9.97 -15.99
C LEU A 128 -7.77 -8.76 -15.11
N GLY A 129 -6.99 -8.51 -14.05
CA GLY A 129 -7.28 -7.51 -13.03
C GLY A 129 -6.34 -6.31 -13.00
N SER A 130 -5.20 -6.36 -13.71
CA SER A 130 -4.16 -5.33 -13.60
C SER A 130 -4.34 -4.12 -14.54
N GLY A 131 -5.41 -4.07 -15.35
CA GLY A 131 -5.63 -3.01 -16.33
C GLY A 131 -5.61 -1.61 -15.74
N TYR A 132 -6.15 -1.42 -14.53
CA TYR A 132 -6.11 -0.16 -13.81
C TYR A 132 -4.66 0.29 -13.52
N PHE A 133 -3.80 -0.64 -13.14
CA PHE A 133 -2.38 -0.37 -12.85
C PHE A 133 -1.65 0.10 -14.11
N GLU A 134 -1.84 -0.59 -15.22
CA GLU A 134 -1.21 -0.27 -16.50
C GLU A 134 -1.61 1.11 -17.02
N ILE A 135 -2.88 1.48 -16.93
CA ILE A 135 -3.32 2.80 -17.40
C ILE A 135 -2.81 3.92 -16.47
N GLN A 136 -2.83 3.72 -15.16
CA GLN A 136 -2.30 4.69 -14.18
C GLN A 136 -0.78 4.85 -14.35
N ARG A 137 -0.06 3.75 -14.55
CA ARG A 137 1.40 3.77 -14.75
C ARG A 137 1.81 4.46 -16.06
N THR A 138 1.06 4.29 -17.13
CA THR A 138 1.46 4.74 -18.48
C THR A 138 0.79 6.04 -18.92
N LYS A 139 -0.45 6.28 -18.53
CA LYS A 139 -1.29 7.40 -19.00
C LYS A 139 -2.12 8.03 -17.86
N PRO A 140 -1.52 8.37 -16.71
CA PRO A 140 -2.26 8.90 -15.56
C PRO A 140 -3.06 10.16 -15.90
N GLN A 141 -2.47 11.09 -16.65
CA GLN A 141 -3.12 12.35 -16.98
C GLN A 141 -4.31 12.16 -17.92
N THR A 142 -4.24 11.21 -18.85
CA THR A 142 -5.34 10.94 -19.81
C THR A 142 -6.58 10.46 -19.07
N LEU A 143 -6.43 9.50 -18.15
CA LEU A 143 -7.52 9.02 -17.33
C LEU A 143 -8.00 10.09 -16.33
N GLY A 144 -7.06 10.87 -15.80
CA GLY A 144 -7.35 11.93 -14.83
C GLY A 144 -8.34 12.97 -15.32
N TYR A 145 -8.31 13.35 -16.58
CA TYR A 145 -9.29 14.28 -17.14
C TYR A 145 -10.73 13.76 -16.99
N SER A 146 -10.96 12.49 -17.33
CA SER A 146 -12.30 11.89 -17.24
C SER A 146 -12.77 11.71 -15.80
N LEU A 147 -11.89 11.28 -14.91
CA LEU A 147 -12.24 10.98 -13.52
C LEU A 147 -12.41 12.25 -12.66
N ASN A 148 -11.76 13.35 -13.02
CA ASN A 148 -12.00 14.66 -12.37
C ASN A 148 -13.24 15.38 -12.92
N ASP A 149 -13.78 14.98 -14.06
CA ASP A 149 -14.94 15.61 -14.69
C ASP A 149 -16.26 14.87 -14.40
N SER A 150 -16.18 13.59 -14.05
CA SER A 150 -17.36 12.75 -13.84
C SER A 150 -17.35 12.11 -12.44
N PRO A 151 -18.21 12.54 -11.51
CA PRO A 151 -18.32 11.92 -10.20
C PRO A 151 -18.79 10.47 -10.28
N VAL A 152 -19.65 10.12 -11.22
CA VAL A 152 -20.08 8.73 -11.45
C VAL A 152 -18.97 7.89 -12.07
N GLY A 153 -18.14 8.47 -12.95
CA GLY A 153 -16.97 7.81 -13.49
C GLY A 153 -15.93 7.49 -12.39
N LEU A 154 -15.66 8.47 -11.52
CA LEU A 154 -14.79 8.30 -10.36
C LEU A 154 -15.34 7.25 -9.40
N ALA A 155 -16.63 7.29 -9.09
CA ALA A 155 -17.28 6.30 -8.24
C ALA A 155 -17.15 4.89 -8.84
N GLY A 156 -17.43 4.71 -10.12
CA GLY A 156 -17.26 3.42 -10.80
C GLY A 156 -15.83 2.90 -10.75
N TRP A 157 -14.85 3.79 -10.95
CA TRP A 157 -13.43 3.45 -10.89
C TRP A 157 -12.99 2.94 -9.51
N ILE A 158 -13.50 3.52 -8.43
CA ILE A 158 -13.16 3.16 -7.05
C ILE A 158 -13.99 1.95 -6.57
N ILE A 159 -15.30 1.97 -6.79
CA ILE A 159 -16.23 0.94 -6.30
C ILE A 159 -15.92 -0.43 -6.90
N GLU A 160 -15.51 -0.48 -8.17
CA GLU A 160 -15.12 -1.73 -8.83
C GLU A 160 -14.01 -2.45 -8.03
N LYS A 161 -13.08 -1.72 -7.40
CA LYS A 161 -12.00 -2.31 -6.61
C LYS A 161 -12.50 -2.87 -5.27
N PHE A 162 -13.46 -2.21 -4.63
CA PHE A 162 -14.11 -2.76 -3.45
C PHE A 162 -14.84 -4.06 -3.78
N HIS A 163 -15.49 -4.13 -4.93
CA HIS A 163 -16.15 -5.36 -5.38
C HIS A 163 -15.15 -6.46 -5.72
N SER A 164 -14.05 -6.13 -6.42
CA SER A 164 -13.10 -7.13 -6.91
C SER A 164 -12.12 -7.65 -5.87
N TRP A 165 -11.84 -6.87 -4.81
CA TRP A 165 -10.77 -7.13 -3.85
C TRP A 165 -11.24 -7.42 -2.42
N THR A 166 -12.54 -7.41 -2.18
CA THR A 166 -13.10 -7.82 -0.90
C THR A 166 -13.72 -9.23 -1.00
N ASP A 167 -13.80 -9.92 0.14
CA ASP A 167 -14.46 -11.22 0.23
C ASP A 167 -15.97 -11.03 0.06
N ASP A 168 -16.45 -11.16 -1.17
CA ASP A 168 -17.84 -10.96 -1.50
C ASP A 168 -18.66 -12.22 -1.14
N GLU A 169 -19.59 -12.10 -0.21
CA GLU A 169 -20.67 -13.06 -0.04
C GLU A 169 -21.82 -12.68 -0.99
N LYS A 170 -21.74 -13.15 -2.25
CA LYS A 170 -22.86 -13.08 -3.21
C LYS A 170 -23.39 -11.65 -3.42
N ASP A 171 -22.67 -10.83 -4.13
CA ASP A 171 -23.10 -9.51 -4.60
C ASP A 171 -23.38 -8.47 -3.47
N LYS A 172 -22.82 -8.65 -2.29
CA LYS A 172 -22.87 -7.65 -1.22
C LYS A 172 -21.50 -7.08 -0.99
N LEU A 173 -21.39 -5.74 -1.06
CA LEU A 173 -20.21 -5.05 -0.55
C LEU A 173 -20.10 -5.30 0.96
N ILE A 174 -18.96 -5.85 1.39
CA ILE A 174 -18.63 -6.01 2.83
C ILE A 174 -18.44 -4.67 3.49
N VAL A 175 -17.92 -3.70 2.73
CA VAL A 175 -17.75 -2.31 3.17
C VAL A 175 -19.06 -1.57 2.97
N SER A 176 -19.46 -0.74 3.93
CA SER A 176 -20.70 0.02 3.83
C SER A 176 -20.67 0.98 2.63
N LEU A 177 -21.82 1.20 1.99
CA LEU A 177 -21.91 2.17 0.91
C LEU A 177 -21.52 3.59 1.36
N GLU A 178 -21.80 3.94 2.61
CA GLU A 178 -21.42 5.23 3.21
C GLU A 178 -19.91 5.40 3.28
N ASP A 179 -19.18 4.36 3.71
CA ASP A 179 -17.71 4.39 3.75
C ASP A 179 -17.12 4.50 2.34
N VAL A 180 -17.64 3.75 1.38
CA VAL A 180 -17.18 3.82 -0.01
C VAL A 180 -17.45 5.20 -0.61
N LEU A 181 -18.65 5.75 -0.39
CA LEU A 181 -18.98 7.10 -0.86
C LEU A 181 -18.14 8.18 -0.17
N SER A 182 -17.77 7.98 1.10
CA SER A 182 -16.87 8.89 1.81
C SER A 182 -15.49 8.91 1.16
N ILE A 183 -14.96 7.75 0.76
CA ILE A 183 -13.69 7.65 0.03
C ILE A 183 -13.79 8.32 -1.34
N VAL A 184 -14.84 8.04 -2.11
CA VAL A 184 -15.09 8.68 -3.40
C VAL A 184 -15.17 10.21 -3.25
N SER A 185 -15.88 10.69 -2.22
CA SER A 185 -16.02 12.11 -1.91
C SER A 185 -14.69 12.76 -1.55
N LEU A 186 -13.83 12.04 -0.81
CA LEU A 186 -12.49 12.53 -0.50
C LEU A 186 -11.69 12.77 -1.78
N TYR A 187 -11.66 11.82 -2.71
CA TYR A 187 -10.97 12.00 -3.99
C TYR A 187 -11.59 13.10 -4.84
N TRP A 188 -12.92 13.19 -4.85
CA TRP A 188 -13.65 14.18 -5.63
C TRP A 188 -13.39 15.60 -5.14
N PHE A 189 -13.63 15.89 -3.87
CA PHE A 189 -13.51 17.24 -3.31
C PHE A 189 -12.06 17.69 -3.14
N SER A 190 -11.13 16.77 -2.96
CA SER A 190 -9.71 17.11 -2.97
C SER A 190 -9.11 17.16 -4.38
N GLU A 191 -9.86 16.79 -5.43
CA GLU A 191 -9.38 16.69 -6.82
C GLU A 191 -8.10 15.84 -6.93
N SER A 192 -7.96 14.81 -6.10
CA SER A 192 -6.69 14.06 -5.93
C SER A 192 -6.55 12.84 -6.83
N ILE A 193 -7.58 12.48 -7.61
CA ILE A 193 -7.50 11.26 -8.42
C ILE A 193 -6.36 11.29 -9.43
N THR A 194 -6.13 12.42 -10.12
CA THR A 194 -5.03 12.52 -11.09
C THR A 194 -3.67 12.46 -10.40
N SER A 195 -3.50 13.16 -9.28
CA SER A 195 -2.24 13.17 -8.53
C SER A 195 -1.92 11.82 -7.92
N SER A 196 -2.93 11.10 -7.41
CA SER A 196 -2.74 9.74 -6.87
C SER A 196 -2.27 8.75 -7.94
N MET A 197 -2.78 8.86 -9.17
CA MET A 197 -2.33 8.02 -10.28
C MET A 197 -0.87 8.26 -10.69
N ARG A 198 -0.34 9.45 -10.42
CA ARG A 198 1.07 9.76 -10.73
C ARG A 198 2.04 8.92 -9.93
N LEU A 199 1.68 8.46 -8.73
CA LEU A 199 2.51 7.54 -7.96
C LEU A 199 2.82 6.26 -8.74
N TYR A 200 1.84 5.72 -9.46
CA TYR A 200 2.04 4.56 -10.35
C TYR A 200 3.03 4.85 -11.48
N ASN A 201 2.98 6.05 -12.04
CA ASN A 201 3.88 6.48 -13.11
C ASN A 201 5.29 6.73 -12.59
N GLU A 202 5.44 7.36 -11.43
CA GLU A 202 6.74 7.66 -10.81
C GLU A 202 7.47 6.40 -10.34
N ASN A 203 6.77 5.42 -9.80
CA ASN A 203 7.37 4.13 -9.43
C ASN A 203 7.74 3.30 -10.68
N GLY A 204 7.04 3.47 -11.79
CA GLY A 204 7.32 2.78 -13.04
C GLY A 204 7.30 1.26 -12.90
N ARG A 205 8.20 0.58 -13.65
CA ARG A 205 8.44 -0.86 -13.55
C ARG A 205 9.53 -1.22 -12.53
N GLU A 206 10.32 -0.25 -12.11
CA GLU A 206 11.50 -0.42 -11.25
C GLU A 206 11.26 -0.01 -9.79
N GLY A 207 10.04 0.44 -9.45
CA GLY A 207 9.71 1.02 -8.14
C GLY A 207 9.74 0.07 -6.94
N PHE A 208 9.98 -1.21 -7.17
CA PHE A 208 10.06 -2.21 -6.12
C PHE A 208 11.53 -2.55 -5.83
N SER A 209 12.01 -2.14 -4.65
CA SER A 209 13.35 -2.53 -4.21
C SER A 209 13.46 -4.05 -4.09
N LYS A 210 14.58 -4.60 -4.54
CA LYS A 210 14.94 -6.01 -4.38
C LYS A 210 15.98 -6.23 -3.27
N SER A 211 16.42 -5.15 -2.62
CA SER A 211 17.41 -5.24 -1.55
C SER A 211 16.83 -5.92 -0.32
N LYS A 212 17.70 -6.58 0.43
CA LYS A 212 17.33 -7.20 1.69
C LYS A 212 17.09 -6.14 2.77
N VAL A 213 16.02 -6.33 3.53
CA VAL A 213 15.70 -5.55 4.72
C VAL A 213 16.32 -6.24 5.93
N GLU A 214 17.14 -5.50 6.68
CA GLU A 214 17.86 -6.05 7.83
C GLU A 214 17.08 -5.92 9.15
N VAL A 215 16.04 -5.06 9.19
CA VAL A 215 15.23 -4.91 10.40
C VAL A 215 14.23 -6.06 10.54
N PRO A 216 13.86 -6.44 11.78
CA PRO A 216 12.86 -7.47 12.02
C PRO A 216 11.57 -7.17 11.26
N THR A 217 11.06 -8.15 10.52
CA THR A 217 9.88 -7.97 9.67
C THR A 217 8.77 -8.94 10.06
N GLY A 218 7.59 -8.39 10.34
CA GLY A 218 6.34 -9.13 10.55
C GLY A 218 5.44 -9.04 9.32
N CYS A 219 4.89 -10.18 8.90
CA CYS A 219 3.99 -10.25 7.74
C CYS A 219 2.61 -10.77 8.15
N ALA A 220 1.56 -9.98 7.93
CA ALA A 220 0.17 -10.42 8.05
C ALA A 220 -0.30 -10.93 6.68
N LEU A 221 -0.50 -12.23 6.54
CA LEU A 221 -0.92 -12.87 5.30
C LEU A 221 -2.42 -13.11 5.31
N PHE A 222 -3.14 -12.36 4.50
CA PHE A 222 -4.59 -12.53 4.33
C PHE A 222 -4.88 -13.48 3.17
N LYS A 223 -5.80 -14.43 3.40
CA LYS A 223 -6.09 -15.55 2.48
C LYS A 223 -6.37 -15.12 1.03
N ASN A 224 -7.05 -14.00 0.85
CA ASN A 224 -7.49 -13.53 -0.46
C ASN A 224 -6.72 -12.30 -0.95
N GLU A 225 -5.57 -12.01 -0.34
CA GLU A 225 -4.70 -10.94 -0.82
C GLU A 225 -4.28 -11.17 -2.29
N ILE A 226 -4.13 -10.08 -3.04
CA ILE A 226 -3.79 -10.09 -4.47
C ILE A 226 -2.48 -10.83 -4.72
N MET A 227 -1.47 -10.58 -3.90
CA MET A 227 -0.15 -11.19 -4.01
C MET A 227 0.22 -11.86 -2.68
N LEU A 228 0.39 -13.16 -2.74
CA LEU A 228 0.94 -13.97 -1.65
C LEU A 228 2.17 -14.69 -2.18
N PRO A 229 3.36 -14.11 -2.02
CA PRO A 229 4.59 -14.72 -2.53
C PRO A 229 4.95 -15.96 -1.73
N PRO A 230 5.68 -16.92 -2.34
CA PRO A 230 6.26 -18.02 -1.62
C PRO A 230 7.13 -17.55 -0.45
N LYS A 231 7.08 -18.28 0.65
CA LYS A 231 7.90 -18.00 1.83
C LYS A 231 9.39 -17.93 1.46
N ALA A 232 9.86 -18.86 0.64
CA ALA A 232 11.24 -18.90 0.18
C ALA A 232 11.68 -17.61 -0.54
N TRP A 233 10.77 -16.95 -1.28
CA TRP A 233 11.07 -15.67 -1.94
C TRP A 233 11.08 -14.50 -0.95
N ALA A 234 10.14 -14.52 0.00
CA ALA A 234 10.04 -13.47 1.01
C ALA A 234 11.28 -13.46 1.94
N GLU A 235 11.78 -14.63 2.35
CA GLU A 235 12.95 -14.77 3.22
C GLU A 235 14.28 -14.31 2.57
N GLU A 236 14.33 -14.19 1.24
CA GLU A 236 15.48 -13.60 0.55
C GLU A 236 15.61 -12.09 0.78
N ILE A 237 14.48 -11.39 0.97
CA ILE A 237 14.43 -9.93 1.02
C ILE A 237 13.91 -9.35 2.34
N TYR A 238 13.36 -10.17 3.22
CA TYR A 238 12.91 -9.77 4.55
C TYR A 238 13.60 -10.61 5.63
N ASN A 239 13.86 -9.97 6.78
CA ASN A 239 14.49 -10.61 7.94
C ASN A 239 13.46 -11.01 9.00
#